data_b1dc087caf4da8748f624b02994a6424
#
_entry.id   b1dc087caf4da8748f624b02994a6424
#
_cell.length_a   1.000
_cell.length_b   1.000
_cell.length_c   1.000
_cell.angle_alpha   90.00
_cell.angle_beta   90.00
_cell.angle_gamma   90.00
#
_symmetry.space_group_name_H-M   'P 1'
#
loop_
_entity.id
_entity.type
_entity.pdbx_description
1 polymer ?
#
loop_
_entity_poly.entity_id
_entity_poly.type
_entity_poly.pdbx_seq_one_letter_code
_entity_poly.pdbx_strand_id
1 'polypeptide(L)'
;MKKLSLLLALLLALSMCSFGASAEGFGESPMLTEQVEAGTLPPVEERLPEMPKVADELSDEFVEVETGNYGGTLRTETFSVNWNAHIFMGEDENLLTQIDMTSGIITPNIVEAYEANEECTEFTFTLRKGLKWSDGEPVTMEDFEFGINSVAFNTELNPVLSNTFRTGNSSSGTPMTFEVIDENTFKITFDGAYGGFLAKISTSASWAGYTDTLKPAHFLKPFHKDFAEECHGSL
;
A
#
# COMPACT_ATOMS: atom_id res chain seq x y z
N MET A 1 -3.74 -44.78 -3.60
CA MET A 1 -3.74 -43.45 -4.24
C MET A 1 -4.61 -42.42 -3.51
N LYS A 2 -5.83 -42.73 -3.03
CA LYS A 2 -6.69 -41.75 -2.31
C LYS A 2 -6.17 -41.30 -0.93
N LYS A 3 -5.32 -42.07 -0.25
CA LYS A 3 -4.75 -41.72 1.07
C LYS A 3 -3.53 -40.77 0.96
N LEU A 4 -2.82 -40.79 -0.17
CA LEU A 4 -1.69 -39.90 -0.42
C LEU A 4 -2.14 -38.46 -0.77
N SER A 5 -3.28 -38.37 -1.46
CA SER A 5 -3.92 -37.09 -1.83
C SER A 5 -4.45 -36.33 -0.60
N LEU A 6 -4.94 -37.04 0.43
CA LEU A 6 -5.41 -36.43 1.67
C LEU A 6 -4.26 -35.90 2.54
N LEU A 7 -3.10 -36.57 2.54
CA LEU A 7 -1.92 -36.12 3.28
C LEU A 7 -1.31 -34.87 2.63
N LEU A 8 -1.33 -34.78 1.31
CA LEU A 8 -0.83 -33.61 0.58
C LEU A 8 -1.73 -32.38 0.78
N ALA A 9 -3.06 -32.58 0.82
CA ALA A 9 -4.02 -31.52 1.11
C ALA A 9 -3.91 -31.03 2.57
N LEU A 10 -3.58 -31.90 3.52
CA LEU A 10 -3.39 -31.53 4.92
C LEU A 10 -2.06 -30.79 5.14
N LEU A 11 -1.01 -31.08 4.36
CA LEU A 11 0.26 -30.38 4.39
C LEU A 11 0.18 -28.98 3.74
N LEU A 12 -0.66 -28.82 2.71
CA LEU A 12 -0.93 -27.49 2.10
C LEU A 12 -1.80 -26.60 3.00
N ALA A 13 -2.68 -27.17 3.81
CA ALA A 13 -3.50 -26.42 4.76
C ALA A 13 -2.72 -25.97 6.02
N LEU A 14 -1.57 -26.57 6.32
CA LEU A 14 -0.71 -26.17 7.46
C LEU A 14 0.34 -25.12 7.11
N SER A 15 0.50 -24.75 5.84
CA SER A 15 1.47 -23.73 5.43
C SER A 15 0.91 -22.30 5.43
N MET A 16 -0.36 -22.10 5.83
CA MET A 16 -1.00 -20.78 5.94
C MET A 16 -1.06 -20.20 7.37
N CYS A 17 -0.30 -20.74 8.30
CA CYS A 17 -0.04 -20.00 9.54
C CYS A 17 1.17 -19.10 9.34
N SER A 18 1.00 -18.00 8.62
CA SER A 18 1.84 -16.84 8.82
C SER A 18 1.66 -16.43 10.29
N PHE A 19 2.65 -16.68 11.12
CA PHE A 19 2.75 -16.02 12.42
C PHE A 19 3.03 -14.54 12.14
N GLY A 20 2.00 -13.80 11.76
CA GLY A 20 2.08 -12.36 11.72
C GLY A 20 2.35 -11.86 13.13
N ALA A 21 3.38 -11.04 13.31
CA ALA A 21 3.58 -10.35 14.55
C ALA A 21 2.38 -9.41 14.78
N SER A 22 1.64 -9.65 15.86
CA SER A 22 0.60 -8.73 16.31
C SER A 22 1.25 -7.40 16.73
N ALA A 23 0.53 -6.29 16.60
CA ALA A 23 0.97 -4.99 17.13
C ALA A 23 1.25 -5.04 18.64
N GLU A 24 0.65 -5.99 19.34
CA GLU A 24 0.91 -6.30 20.73
C GLU A 24 2.36 -6.81 20.90
N GLY A 25 3.23 -5.99 21.51
CA GLY A 25 4.64 -6.31 21.74
C GLY A 25 5.64 -5.38 21.08
N PHE A 26 5.20 -4.45 20.24
CA PHE A 26 6.05 -3.37 19.76
C PHE A 26 6.25 -2.31 20.84
N GLY A 27 7.52 -1.92 21.04
CA GLY A 27 7.87 -0.90 22.04
C GLY A 27 7.65 0.52 21.51
N GLU A 28 7.30 1.44 22.42
CA GLU A 28 7.24 2.87 22.11
C GLU A 28 8.64 3.41 21.79
N SER A 29 8.73 4.27 20.78
CA SER A 29 9.95 5.02 20.49
C SER A 29 10.29 5.95 21.66
N PRO A 30 11.53 5.95 22.18
CA PRO A 30 11.92 6.87 23.24
C PRO A 30 11.68 8.35 22.91
N MET A 31 11.68 8.71 21.64
CA MET A 31 11.42 10.10 21.19
C MET A 31 9.96 10.51 21.31
N LEU A 32 9.04 9.55 21.39
CA LEU A 32 7.60 9.79 21.45
C LEU A 32 6.99 9.57 22.86
N THR A 33 7.77 9.02 23.78
CA THR A 33 7.31 8.65 25.13
C THR A 33 6.64 9.82 25.84
N GLU A 34 7.22 11.03 25.82
CA GLU A 34 6.64 12.21 26.45
C GLU A 34 5.26 12.60 25.88
N GLN A 35 5.06 12.42 24.58
CA GLN A 35 3.79 12.73 23.91
C GLN A 35 2.70 11.71 24.27
N VAL A 36 3.10 10.44 24.39
CA VAL A 36 2.19 9.36 24.81
C VAL A 36 1.82 9.54 26.29
N GLU A 37 2.78 9.82 27.18
CA GLU A 37 2.53 10.09 28.59
C GLU A 37 1.67 11.34 28.82
N ALA A 38 1.82 12.35 27.97
CA ALA A 38 1.00 13.57 28.00
C ALA A 38 -0.41 13.37 27.38
N GLY A 39 -0.70 12.22 26.77
CA GLY A 39 -1.95 11.92 26.08
C GLY A 39 -2.18 12.73 24.80
N THR A 40 -1.11 13.31 24.24
CA THR A 40 -1.18 14.04 22.95
C THR A 40 -0.91 13.14 21.74
N LEU A 41 -0.40 11.93 21.98
CA LEU A 41 -0.22 10.88 20.99
C LEU A 41 -0.79 9.57 21.55
N PRO A 42 -1.58 8.79 20.81
CA PRO A 42 -2.01 7.47 21.23
C PRO A 42 -0.82 6.52 21.45
N PRO A 43 -0.95 5.49 22.31
CA PRO A 43 0.05 4.44 22.43
C PRO A 43 0.39 3.75 21.11
N VAL A 44 1.57 3.14 21.00
CA VAL A 44 2.05 2.51 19.76
C VAL A 44 1.08 1.43 19.25
N GLU A 45 0.46 0.67 20.15
CA GLU A 45 -0.50 -0.39 19.80
C GLU A 45 -1.76 0.14 19.12
N GLU A 46 -2.14 1.39 19.42
CA GLU A 46 -3.28 2.06 18.79
C GLU A 46 -2.92 2.73 17.45
N ARG A 47 -1.62 2.90 17.16
CA ARG A 47 -1.13 3.55 15.93
C ARG A 47 -0.76 2.57 14.84
N LEU A 48 -0.33 1.36 15.22
CA LEU A 48 0.07 0.31 14.27
C LEU A 48 -1.14 -0.47 13.76
N PRO A 49 -1.06 -1.06 12.54
CA PRO A 49 -2.04 -2.03 12.08
C PRO A 49 -2.00 -3.31 12.94
N GLU A 50 -3.02 -4.16 12.83
CA GLU A 50 -3.09 -5.43 13.59
C GLU A 50 -1.86 -6.32 13.37
N MET A 51 -1.34 -6.34 12.14
CA MET A 51 -0.13 -7.06 11.75
C MET A 51 0.80 -6.12 10.98
N PRO A 52 1.69 -5.40 11.68
CA PRO A 52 2.67 -4.55 11.03
C PRO A 52 3.65 -5.36 10.17
N LYS A 53 4.18 -4.73 9.13
CA LYS A 53 5.29 -5.30 8.38
C LYS A 53 6.54 -5.36 9.24
N VAL A 54 7.19 -6.52 9.28
CA VAL A 54 8.42 -6.76 10.05
C VAL A 54 9.62 -6.78 9.12
N ALA A 55 10.63 -5.96 9.40
CA ALA A 55 11.78 -5.78 8.51
C ALA A 55 12.67 -7.03 8.40
N ASP A 56 12.80 -7.80 9.48
CA ASP A 56 13.58 -9.04 9.49
C ASP A 56 13.01 -10.13 8.56
N GLU A 57 11.70 -10.09 8.28
CA GLU A 57 11.08 -10.98 7.28
C GLU A 57 11.54 -10.66 5.85
N LEU A 58 12.15 -9.50 5.64
CA LEU A 58 12.71 -9.07 4.36
C LEU A 58 14.17 -9.45 4.20
N SER A 59 14.82 -9.93 5.27
CA SER A 59 16.23 -10.33 5.26
C SER A 59 16.39 -11.60 4.44
N ASP A 60 17.22 -11.54 3.42
CA ASP A 60 17.59 -12.65 2.55
C ASP A 60 19.08 -12.58 2.17
N GLU A 61 19.50 -13.36 1.18
CA GLU A 61 20.89 -13.36 0.71
C GLU A 61 21.34 -12.02 0.08
N PHE A 62 20.39 -11.10 -0.24
CA PHE A 62 20.66 -9.83 -0.88
C PHE A 62 20.57 -8.64 0.07
N VAL A 63 19.77 -8.75 1.14
CA VAL A 63 19.50 -7.68 2.10
C VAL A 63 19.73 -8.19 3.51
N GLU A 64 20.71 -7.64 4.20
CA GLU A 64 20.94 -7.89 5.63
C GLU A 64 20.26 -6.77 6.43
N VAL A 65 19.31 -7.17 7.27
CA VAL A 65 18.57 -6.24 8.13
C VAL A 65 19.05 -6.37 9.56
N GLU A 66 19.51 -5.28 10.13
CA GLU A 66 19.95 -5.19 11.53
C GLU A 66 19.02 -4.28 12.34
N THR A 67 18.85 -4.58 13.62
CA THR A 67 18.13 -3.70 14.53
C THR A 67 18.87 -2.37 14.69
N GLY A 68 18.21 -1.29 14.28
CA GLY A 68 18.76 0.05 14.36
C GLY A 68 18.68 0.66 15.78
N ASN A 69 19.28 1.82 15.95
CA ASN A 69 19.15 2.65 17.13
C ASN A 69 18.23 3.84 16.84
N TYR A 70 17.34 4.14 17.79
CA TYR A 70 16.48 5.31 17.67
C TYR A 70 17.29 6.62 17.64
N GLY A 71 16.84 7.59 16.85
CA GLY A 71 17.43 8.93 16.79
C GLY A 71 18.30 9.14 15.55
N GLY A 72 19.16 10.15 15.63
CA GLY A 72 19.98 10.57 14.51
C GLY A 72 19.26 11.54 13.56
N THR A 73 19.93 11.89 12.46
CA THR A 73 19.43 12.80 11.45
C THR A 73 19.82 12.28 10.07
N LEU A 74 18.84 11.94 9.26
CA LEU A 74 19.05 11.65 7.85
C LEU A 74 19.35 12.97 7.12
N ARG A 75 20.52 13.07 6.49
CA ARG A 75 20.90 14.22 5.66
C ARG A 75 20.89 13.82 4.20
N THR A 76 20.10 14.52 3.40
CA THR A 76 19.98 14.27 1.97
C THR A 76 20.38 15.52 1.19
N GLU A 77 20.72 15.34 -0.08
CA GLU A 77 21.04 16.41 -1.01
C GLU A 77 20.07 16.42 -2.17
N THR A 78 19.72 17.61 -2.65
CA THR A 78 18.93 17.80 -3.85
C THR A 78 19.64 18.71 -4.83
N PHE A 79 19.55 18.42 -6.12
CA PHE A 79 20.13 19.25 -7.17
C PHE A 79 19.18 20.34 -7.67
N SER A 80 17.96 20.39 -7.20
CA SER A 80 16.96 21.39 -7.57
C SER A 80 16.07 21.73 -6.39
N VAL A 81 15.72 22.99 -6.23
CA VAL A 81 14.81 23.48 -5.19
C VAL A 81 13.38 22.93 -5.33
N ASN A 82 13.04 22.45 -6.51
CA ASN A 82 11.73 21.84 -6.80
C ASN A 82 11.79 20.31 -6.77
N TRP A 83 12.93 19.73 -6.46
CA TRP A 83 13.10 18.27 -6.38
C TRP A 83 12.91 17.80 -4.95
N ASN A 84 11.86 17.05 -4.72
CA ASN A 84 11.46 16.55 -3.41
C ASN A 84 11.69 15.04 -3.24
N ALA A 85 12.67 14.47 -3.98
CA ALA A 85 12.98 13.04 -3.93
C ALA A 85 13.27 12.51 -2.51
N HIS A 86 13.77 13.39 -1.61
CA HIS A 86 13.98 13.06 -0.21
C HIS A 86 12.68 12.71 0.54
N ILE A 87 11.55 13.31 0.15
CA ILE A 87 10.22 12.98 0.70
C ILE A 87 9.85 11.55 0.32
N PHE A 88 10.03 11.18 -0.96
CA PHE A 88 9.74 9.83 -1.46
C PHE A 88 10.62 8.74 -0.84
N MET A 89 11.76 9.09 -0.27
CA MET A 89 12.65 8.13 0.40
C MET A 89 12.22 7.76 1.82
N GLY A 90 11.33 8.54 2.43
CA GLY A 90 10.97 8.36 3.82
C GLY A 90 9.49 8.55 4.16
N GLU A 91 8.70 9.05 3.21
CA GLU A 91 7.30 9.41 3.45
C GLU A 91 6.34 8.73 2.47
N ASP A 92 6.84 8.25 1.31
CA ASP A 92 6.01 7.56 0.32
C ASP A 92 6.02 6.05 0.55
N GLU A 93 4.82 5.51 0.71
CA GLU A 93 4.60 4.08 0.85
C GLU A 93 3.82 3.54 -0.33
N ASN A 94 4.27 2.42 -0.88
CA ASN A 94 3.60 1.74 -1.98
C ASN A 94 2.75 0.57 -1.48
N LEU A 95 1.82 0.10 -2.30
CA LEU A 95 1.06 -1.12 -2.01
C LEU A 95 1.97 -2.33 -1.81
N LEU A 96 3.01 -2.41 -2.61
CA LEU A 96 4.05 -3.44 -2.60
C LEU A 96 5.42 -2.79 -2.47
N THR A 97 6.41 -3.54 -2.02
CA THR A 97 7.82 -3.12 -1.98
C THR A 97 8.66 -4.08 -2.80
N GLN A 98 9.62 -3.56 -3.52
CA GLN A 98 10.69 -4.36 -4.12
C GLN A 98 11.88 -4.36 -3.17
N ILE A 99 12.35 -5.56 -2.75
CA ILE A 99 13.46 -5.69 -1.79
C ILE A 99 14.73 -5.06 -2.36
N ASP A 100 15.04 -5.39 -3.59
CA ASP A 100 16.13 -4.78 -4.34
C ASP A 100 15.81 -4.77 -5.84
N MET A 101 16.49 -3.90 -6.59
CA MET A 101 16.28 -3.80 -8.03
C MET A 101 16.91 -4.94 -8.83
N THR A 102 17.75 -5.76 -8.22
CA THR A 102 18.50 -6.84 -8.88
C THR A 102 17.75 -8.15 -8.81
N SER A 103 17.25 -8.51 -7.63
CA SER A 103 16.49 -9.76 -7.43
C SER A 103 15.10 -9.70 -8.06
N GLY A 104 14.51 -8.51 -8.12
CA GLY A 104 13.14 -8.33 -8.57
C GLY A 104 12.10 -8.91 -7.62
N ILE A 105 12.49 -9.26 -6.39
CA ILE A 105 11.59 -9.83 -5.38
C ILE A 105 10.64 -8.73 -4.92
N ILE A 106 9.34 -9.00 -5.06
CA ILE A 106 8.25 -8.10 -4.66
C ILE A 106 7.60 -8.67 -3.41
N THR A 107 7.44 -7.83 -2.39
CA THR A 107 6.83 -8.20 -1.12
C THR A 107 5.64 -7.31 -0.80
N PRO A 108 4.66 -7.79 -0.01
CA PRO A 108 3.60 -6.95 0.53
C PRO A 108 4.14 -5.77 1.35
N ASN A 109 3.42 -4.63 1.31
CA ASN A 109 3.72 -3.45 2.12
C ASN A 109 2.43 -2.90 2.77
N ILE A 110 1.76 -1.91 2.17
CA ILE A 110 0.43 -1.45 2.62
C ILE A 110 -0.60 -2.59 2.54
N VAL A 111 -0.53 -3.39 1.49
CA VAL A 111 -1.28 -4.65 1.44
C VAL A 111 -0.54 -5.74 2.22
N GLU A 112 -1.28 -6.68 2.81
CA GLU A 112 -0.72 -7.86 3.47
C GLU A 112 -0.56 -9.05 2.53
N ALA A 113 -1.33 -9.08 1.43
CA ALA A 113 -1.25 -10.13 0.42
C ALA A 113 -1.62 -9.60 -0.96
N TYR A 114 -1.13 -10.29 -1.99
CA TYR A 114 -1.53 -10.06 -3.37
C TYR A 114 -1.50 -11.37 -4.16
N GLU A 115 -2.33 -11.44 -5.19
CA GLU A 115 -2.38 -12.56 -6.13
C GLU A 115 -2.50 -12.02 -7.56
N ALA A 116 -1.96 -12.76 -8.51
CA ALA A 116 -2.13 -12.52 -9.93
C ALA A 116 -2.57 -13.82 -10.61
N ASN A 117 -3.49 -13.73 -11.59
CA ASN A 117 -3.82 -14.89 -12.40
C ASN A 117 -2.67 -15.25 -13.36
N GLU A 118 -2.70 -16.46 -13.92
CA GLU A 118 -1.64 -16.96 -14.82
C GLU A 118 -1.45 -16.09 -16.07
N GLU A 119 -2.54 -15.49 -16.55
CA GLU A 119 -2.56 -14.62 -17.72
C GLU A 119 -2.06 -13.20 -17.43
N CYS A 120 -1.79 -12.85 -16.17
CA CYS A 120 -1.44 -11.50 -15.72
C CYS A 120 -2.45 -10.43 -16.18
N THR A 121 -3.73 -10.75 -16.12
CA THR A 121 -4.84 -9.84 -16.43
C THR A 121 -5.62 -9.42 -15.21
N GLU A 122 -5.60 -10.20 -14.13
CA GLU A 122 -6.30 -9.94 -12.88
C GLU A 122 -5.32 -9.94 -11.71
N PHE A 123 -5.44 -8.93 -10.86
CA PHE A 123 -4.60 -8.74 -9.67
C PHE A 123 -5.49 -8.45 -8.48
N THR A 124 -5.44 -9.30 -7.47
CA THR A 124 -6.18 -9.16 -6.22
C THR A 124 -5.26 -8.75 -5.10
N PHE A 125 -5.69 -7.80 -4.30
CA PHE A 125 -4.92 -7.22 -3.19
C PHE A 125 -5.74 -7.25 -1.91
N THR A 126 -5.11 -7.66 -0.81
CA THR A 126 -5.71 -7.61 0.53
C THR A 126 -5.00 -6.56 1.37
N LEU A 127 -5.74 -5.55 1.83
CA LEU A 127 -5.24 -4.46 2.65
C LEU A 127 -4.92 -4.98 4.06
N ARG A 128 -3.84 -4.49 4.68
CA ARG A 128 -3.56 -4.74 6.10
C ARG A 128 -4.68 -4.18 6.96
N LYS A 129 -5.15 -4.98 7.91
CA LYS A 129 -6.20 -4.56 8.84
C LYS A 129 -5.66 -3.55 9.85
N GLY A 130 -6.48 -2.57 10.16
CA GLY A 130 -6.16 -1.56 11.17
C GLY A 130 -5.19 -0.47 10.71
N LEU A 131 -4.94 -0.34 9.41
CA LEU A 131 -4.22 0.81 8.87
C LEU A 131 -4.96 2.11 9.16
N LYS A 132 -4.20 3.16 9.46
CA LYS A 132 -4.73 4.50 9.75
C LYS A 132 -3.98 5.56 8.97
N TRP A 133 -4.70 6.61 8.64
CA TRP A 133 -4.12 7.88 8.21
C TRP A 133 -3.39 8.57 9.36
N SER A 134 -2.60 9.59 9.06
CA SER A 134 -1.82 10.34 10.06
C SER A 134 -2.66 11.10 11.08
N ASP A 135 -3.93 11.34 10.79
CA ASP A 135 -4.91 11.95 11.70
C ASP A 135 -5.67 10.92 12.58
N GLY A 136 -5.40 9.63 12.36
CA GLY A 136 -5.98 8.53 13.13
C GLY A 136 -7.21 7.89 12.49
N GLU A 137 -7.77 8.48 11.42
CA GLU A 137 -8.89 7.88 10.70
C GLU A 137 -8.47 6.56 10.00
N PRO A 138 -9.35 5.56 9.93
CA PRO A 138 -9.03 4.29 9.30
C PRO A 138 -8.83 4.43 7.79
N VAL A 139 -7.88 3.68 7.23
CA VAL A 139 -7.76 3.49 5.78
C VAL A 139 -8.78 2.43 5.36
N THR A 140 -9.61 2.75 4.39
CA THR A 140 -10.74 1.93 3.94
C THR A 140 -10.77 1.73 2.42
N MET A 141 -11.63 0.84 1.94
CA MET A 141 -11.88 0.69 0.49
C MET A 141 -12.47 1.96 -0.15
N GLU A 142 -13.18 2.79 0.62
CA GLU A 142 -13.68 4.09 0.15
C GLU A 142 -12.55 5.03 -0.28
N ASP A 143 -11.41 4.98 0.40
CA ASP A 143 -10.23 5.77 0.06
C ASP A 143 -9.64 5.37 -1.30
N PHE A 144 -9.65 4.06 -1.62
CA PHE A 144 -9.26 3.56 -2.92
C PHE A 144 -10.28 3.90 -4.01
N GLU A 145 -11.58 3.70 -3.75
CA GLU A 145 -12.64 4.07 -4.70
C GLU A 145 -12.61 5.55 -5.04
N PHE A 146 -12.45 6.40 -4.04
CA PHE A 146 -12.33 7.84 -4.22
C PHE A 146 -11.05 8.19 -4.99
N GLY A 147 -9.89 7.65 -4.58
CA GLY A 147 -8.61 7.91 -5.22
C GLY A 147 -8.57 7.49 -6.69
N ILE A 148 -9.13 6.33 -7.02
CA ILE A 148 -9.16 5.81 -8.39
C ILE A 148 -10.24 6.50 -9.22
N ASN A 149 -11.51 6.42 -8.79
CA ASN A 149 -12.63 6.82 -9.63
C ASN A 149 -12.80 8.34 -9.67
N SER A 150 -12.64 9.02 -8.53
CA SER A 150 -12.92 10.46 -8.42
C SER A 150 -11.68 11.33 -8.66
N VAL A 151 -10.49 10.79 -8.47
CA VAL A 151 -9.23 11.55 -8.66
C VAL A 151 -8.47 11.05 -9.88
N ALA A 152 -7.96 9.82 -9.88
CA ALA A 152 -7.07 9.35 -10.95
C ALA A 152 -7.77 9.25 -12.32
N PHE A 153 -9.02 8.79 -12.35
CA PHE A 153 -9.83 8.66 -13.58
C PHE A 153 -10.67 9.89 -13.90
N ASN A 154 -10.60 10.92 -13.07
CA ASN A 154 -11.30 12.18 -13.32
C ASN A 154 -10.56 12.98 -14.40
N THR A 155 -11.17 13.10 -15.58
CA THR A 155 -10.56 13.76 -16.75
C THR A 155 -10.42 15.28 -16.59
N GLU A 156 -11.10 15.90 -15.63
CA GLU A 156 -10.91 17.32 -15.32
C GLU A 156 -9.66 17.54 -14.45
N LEU A 157 -9.40 16.64 -13.50
CA LEU A 157 -8.20 16.68 -12.65
C LEU A 157 -6.99 16.09 -13.39
N ASN A 158 -7.18 14.98 -14.08
CA ASN A 158 -6.16 14.25 -14.82
C ASN A 158 -6.59 14.06 -16.28
N PRO A 159 -6.37 15.05 -17.16
CA PRO A 159 -6.76 14.98 -18.56
C PRO A 159 -6.14 13.78 -19.30
N VAL A 160 -5.02 13.26 -18.80
CA VAL A 160 -4.32 12.10 -19.37
C VAL A 160 -4.11 11.08 -18.27
N LEU A 161 -4.85 9.98 -18.32
CA LEU A 161 -4.67 8.86 -17.40
C LEU A 161 -3.26 8.27 -17.56
N SER A 162 -2.57 8.05 -16.44
CA SER A 162 -1.25 7.41 -16.40
C SER A 162 -1.25 6.07 -17.14
N ASN A 163 -0.19 5.79 -17.89
CA ASN A 163 -0.02 4.52 -18.59
C ASN A 163 0.03 3.32 -17.62
N THR A 164 0.42 3.53 -16.38
CA THR A 164 0.42 2.50 -15.33
C THR A 164 -0.98 1.87 -15.16
N PHE A 165 -2.03 2.66 -15.33
CA PHE A 165 -3.41 2.20 -15.22
C PHE A 165 -4.02 1.76 -16.56
N ARG A 166 -3.17 1.48 -17.55
CA ARG A 166 -3.59 1.02 -18.88
C ARG A 166 -2.92 -0.30 -19.23
N THR A 167 -3.64 -1.15 -19.92
CA THR A 167 -3.14 -2.46 -20.39
C THR A 167 -1.77 -2.34 -21.03
N GLY A 168 -0.83 -3.16 -20.55
CA GLY A 168 0.53 -3.24 -21.07
C GLY A 168 1.38 -1.99 -20.84
N ASN A 169 0.99 -1.09 -19.90
CA ASN A 169 1.67 0.19 -19.65
C ASN A 169 1.76 1.06 -20.91
N SER A 170 0.72 1.06 -21.74
CA SER A 170 0.70 1.73 -23.03
C SER A 170 -0.31 2.87 -23.06
N SER A 171 0.06 3.99 -23.68
CA SER A 171 -0.84 5.12 -23.89
C SER A 171 -2.06 4.77 -24.76
N SER A 172 -1.97 3.71 -25.56
CA SER A 172 -3.07 3.16 -26.35
C SER A 172 -3.80 2.00 -25.67
N GLY A 173 -3.31 1.56 -24.49
CA GLY A 173 -3.94 0.49 -23.72
C GLY A 173 -5.28 0.93 -23.13
N THR A 174 -6.20 -0.03 -22.98
CA THR A 174 -7.48 0.20 -22.32
C THR A 174 -7.24 0.48 -20.83
N PRO A 175 -7.94 1.45 -20.22
CA PRO A 175 -7.89 1.66 -18.77
C PRO A 175 -8.29 0.39 -18.01
N MET A 176 -7.63 0.17 -16.86
CA MET A 176 -7.99 -0.88 -15.92
C MET A 176 -9.40 -0.70 -15.38
N THR A 177 -9.98 -1.78 -14.84
CA THR A 177 -11.15 -1.73 -13.99
C THR A 177 -10.75 -2.01 -12.55
N PHE A 178 -11.45 -1.38 -11.62
CA PHE A 178 -11.27 -1.53 -10.18
C PHE A 178 -12.56 -2.05 -9.56
N GLU A 179 -12.48 -3.05 -8.70
CA GLU A 179 -13.63 -3.68 -8.04
C GLU A 179 -13.29 -3.94 -6.57
N VAL A 180 -14.13 -3.46 -5.67
CA VAL A 180 -14.08 -3.82 -4.24
C VAL A 180 -14.76 -5.17 -4.07
N ILE A 181 -14.05 -6.15 -3.52
CA ILE A 181 -14.56 -7.51 -3.26
C ILE A 181 -15.17 -7.60 -1.87
N ASP A 182 -14.49 -7.04 -0.88
CA ASP A 182 -14.94 -6.98 0.52
C ASP A 182 -14.29 -5.77 1.23
N GLU A 183 -14.45 -5.70 2.56
CA GLU A 183 -13.97 -4.57 3.36
C GLU A 183 -12.43 -4.36 3.33
N ASN A 184 -11.65 -5.37 2.93
CA ASN A 184 -10.19 -5.31 2.90
C ASN A 184 -9.61 -5.76 1.55
N THR A 185 -10.43 -6.21 0.61
CA THR A 185 -9.96 -6.82 -0.63
C THR A 185 -10.49 -6.08 -1.84
N PHE A 186 -9.60 -5.78 -2.77
CA PHE A 186 -9.96 -5.21 -4.07
C PHE A 186 -9.27 -5.95 -5.22
N LYS A 187 -9.82 -5.81 -6.41
CA LYS A 187 -9.29 -6.39 -7.63
C LYS A 187 -9.10 -5.34 -8.71
N ILE A 188 -7.99 -5.45 -9.41
CA ILE A 188 -7.68 -4.69 -10.62
C ILE A 188 -7.68 -5.66 -11.80
N THR A 189 -8.38 -5.29 -12.88
CA THR A 189 -8.44 -6.10 -14.09
C THR A 189 -8.06 -5.28 -15.32
N PHE A 190 -7.25 -5.86 -16.19
CA PHE A 190 -6.89 -5.37 -17.52
C PHE A 190 -7.49 -6.26 -18.60
N ASP A 191 -7.79 -5.71 -19.78
CA ASP A 191 -8.33 -6.45 -20.92
C ASP A 191 -7.28 -7.29 -21.68
N GLY A 192 -6.01 -7.21 -21.27
CA GLY A 192 -4.90 -7.97 -21.80
C GLY A 192 -3.77 -8.10 -20.80
N ALA A 193 -2.81 -8.97 -21.07
CA ALA A 193 -1.71 -9.27 -20.17
C ALA A 193 -0.86 -8.04 -19.79
N TYR A 194 -0.58 -7.89 -18.50
CA TYR A 194 0.32 -6.86 -17.96
C TYR A 194 1.30 -7.46 -16.94
N GLY A 195 2.20 -8.34 -17.40
CA GLY A 195 3.14 -9.07 -16.52
C GLY A 195 4.08 -8.18 -15.70
N GLY A 196 4.32 -6.93 -16.10
CA GLY A 196 5.15 -5.98 -15.34
C GLY A 196 4.38 -5.13 -14.32
N PHE A 197 3.07 -5.34 -14.12
CA PHE A 197 2.24 -4.46 -13.30
C PHE A 197 2.69 -4.41 -11.83
N LEU A 198 2.90 -5.57 -11.20
CA LEU A 198 3.33 -5.64 -9.79
C LEU A 198 4.68 -4.94 -9.57
N ALA A 199 5.64 -5.16 -10.46
CA ALA A 199 6.93 -4.46 -10.39
C ALA A 199 6.77 -2.95 -10.55
N LYS A 200 5.84 -2.52 -11.41
CA LYS A 200 5.55 -1.10 -11.63
C LYS A 200 5.02 -0.41 -10.38
N ILE A 201 4.09 -1.04 -9.66
CA ILE A 201 3.49 -0.46 -8.45
C ILE A 201 4.28 -0.72 -7.17
N SER A 202 5.40 -1.45 -7.25
CA SER A 202 6.30 -1.70 -6.11
C SER A 202 7.48 -0.71 -6.03
N THR A 203 7.57 0.24 -6.97
CA THR A 203 8.67 1.20 -7.02
C THR A 203 8.16 2.63 -6.88
N SER A 204 8.69 3.38 -5.91
CA SER A 204 8.36 4.80 -5.69
C SER A 204 8.69 5.70 -6.88
N ALA A 205 9.72 5.34 -7.65
CA ALA A 205 10.14 6.10 -8.83
C ALA A 205 9.11 6.11 -9.98
N SER A 206 8.05 5.33 -9.88
CA SER A 206 7.03 5.24 -10.92
C SER A 206 5.90 6.26 -10.80
N TRP A 207 5.81 7.01 -9.72
CA TRP A 207 4.70 7.93 -9.40
C TRP A 207 3.32 7.23 -9.44
N ALA A 208 3.33 5.91 -9.41
CA ALA A 208 2.18 5.04 -9.51
C ALA A 208 1.99 4.24 -8.22
N GLY A 209 2.53 4.76 -7.14
CA GLY A 209 2.34 4.21 -5.81
C GLY A 209 0.93 4.48 -5.27
N TYR A 210 0.78 4.36 -3.98
CA TYR A 210 -0.49 4.66 -3.32
C TYR A 210 -0.95 6.09 -3.55
N THR A 211 -0.03 7.05 -3.82
CA THR A 211 -0.36 8.44 -4.08
C THR A 211 -1.32 8.65 -5.25
N ASP A 212 -1.37 7.72 -6.19
CA ASP A 212 -2.31 7.77 -7.32
C ASP A 212 -3.61 7.00 -7.05
N THR A 213 -3.58 5.97 -6.21
CA THR A 213 -4.71 5.06 -6.01
C THR A 213 -5.35 5.14 -4.62
N LEU A 214 -4.64 5.65 -3.63
CA LEU A 214 -5.10 5.74 -2.25
C LEU A 214 -5.11 7.21 -1.80
N LYS A 215 -6.28 7.75 -1.52
CA LYS A 215 -6.49 9.14 -1.12
C LYS A 215 -7.40 9.20 0.11
N PRO A 216 -7.10 10.03 1.13
CA PRO A 216 -7.94 10.17 2.31
C PRO A 216 -9.30 10.78 1.93
N ALA A 217 -10.28 9.93 1.68
CA ALA A 217 -11.60 10.33 1.21
C ALA A 217 -12.29 11.26 2.22
N HIS A 218 -12.21 10.93 3.51
CA HIS A 218 -12.77 11.74 4.61
C HIS A 218 -12.26 13.19 4.60
N PHE A 219 -10.97 13.38 4.26
CA PHE A 219 -10.36 14.72 4.22
C PHE A 219 -10.59 15.44 2.88
N LEU A 220 -10.54 14.73 1.75
CA LEU A 220 -10.51 15.34 0.42
C LEU A 220 -11.91 15.56 -0.18
N LYS A 221 -12.91 14.75 0.13
CA LYS A 221 -14.28 14.90 -0.40
C LYS A 221 -14.87 16.28 -0.23
N PRO A 222 -14.70 16.98 0.91
CA PRO A 222 -15.21 18.35 1.07
C PRO A 222 -14.67 19.37 0.05
N PHE A 223 -13.52 19.09 -0.57
CA PHE A 223 -12.90 19.94 -1.58
C PHE A 223 -13.15 19.48 -3.01
N HIS A 224 -13.74 18.29 -3.18
CA HIS A 224 -14.01 17.73 -4.50
C HIS A 224 -15.39 18.16 -4.99
N LYS A 225 -15.48 18.68 -6.22
CA LYS A 225 -16.71 19.31 -6.74
C LYS A 225 -17.96 18.41 -6.67
N ASP A 226 -17.79 17.09 -6.82
CA ASP A 226 -18.91 16.15 -6.83
C ASP A 226 -19.42 15.79 -5.43
N PHE A 227 -18.67 16.11 -4.37
CA PHE A 227 -18.98 15.80 -2.98
C PHE A 227 -19.10 17.06 -2.09
N ALA A 228 -18.64 18.21 -2.54
CA ALA A 228 -18.57 19.43 -1.73
C ALA A 228 -19.95 19.88 -1.23
N GLU A 229 -21.01 19.74 -2.03
CA GLU A 229 -22.36 20.13 -1.63
C GLU A 229 -22.93 19.22 -0.52
N GLU A 230 -22.61 17.92 -0.57
CA GLU A 230 -23.02 16.95 0.47
C GLU A 230 -22.32 17.24 1.79
N CYS A 231 -21.06 17.61 1.74
CA CYS A 231 -20.25 17.90 2.92
C CYS A 231 -20.57 19.27 3.54
N HIS A 232 -20.94 20.28 2.76
CA HIS A 232 -21.27 21.62 3.23
C HIS A 232 -22.77 21.82 3.51
N GLY A 233 -23.64 20.98 3.00
CA GLY A 233 -25.08 21.04 3.20
C GLY A 233 -25.57 20.62 4.59
N SER A 234 -24.65 20.15 5.45
CA SER A 234 -24.93 19.70 6.83
C SER A 234 -24.43 20.66 7.93
N LEU A 235 -24.02 21.89 7.57
CA LEU A 235 -23.60 22.93 8.53
C LEU A 235 -24.75 23.90 8.89
#